data_317cb48d09124a6011ba045da9934359
#
_entry.id   317cb48d09124a6011ba045da9934359
#
_cell.length_a   1.000
_cell.length_b   1.000
_cell.length_c   1.000
_cell.angle_alpha   90.00
_cell.angle_beta   90.00
_cell.angle_gamma   90.00
#
_symmetry.space_group_name_H-M   'P 1'
#
loop_
_entity.id
_entity.type
_entity.pdbx_description
1 polymer ?
#
loop_
_entity_poly.entity_id
_entity_poly.type
_entity_poly.pdbx_seq_one_letter_code
_entity_poly.pdbx_strand_id
1 'polypeptide(L)'
;MVFLAIKIHGEYTTCSGTILTEKNILTAAHCIKQNDTYPTRIVAFYNSTDKLDGASWRVDRMKVHPDFNEKTFVNDVAILRVERNFVFTKNTRPICISLDPVDILQKHVRVAGWGRLKHLGPSQRLLYFTSLRVMPDSVCMRKFGVHGFNKTLQFCAYGDTTDACEGDSGGPAIARADNKRFLQVGIVSYGTGCADKDIPGVYTRLDAFVPWILENVLYGTWLILYPTGEFK
;
A
#
# COMPACT_ATOMS: atom_id res chain seq x y z
N MET A 1 1.73 -5.88 -9.10
CA MET A 1 1.39 -5.96 -7.67
C MET A 1 2.10 -7.14 -7.02
N VAL A 2 2.26 -7.08 -5.72
CA VAL A 2 2.74 -8.19 -4.89
C VAL A 2 1.77 -8.43 -3.72
N PHE A 3 1.57 -9.69 -3.37
CA PHE A 3 0.89 -10.11 -2.15
C PHE A 3 1.95 -10.33 -1.06
N LEU A 4 1.73 -9.77 0.12
CA LEU A 4 2.65 -9.83 1.24
C LEU A 4 2.09 -10.75 2.34
N ALA A 5 2.78 -11.85 2.63
CA ALA A 5 2.55 -12.66 3.82
C ALA A 5 3.53 -12.23 4.91
N ILE A 6 3.00 -11.72 6.01
CA ILE A 6 3.77 -11.04 7.05
C ILE A 6 3.59 -11.79 8.37
N LYS A 7 4.69 -12.21 9.00
CA LYS A 7 4.67 -12.81 10.33
C LYS A 7 5.08 -11.76 11.37
N ILE A 8 4.13 -11.36 12.19
CA ILE A 8 4.31 -10.36 13.27
C ILE A 8 3.57 -10.86 14.52
N HIS A 9 4.08 -10.60 15.70
CA HIS A 9 3.52 -11.10 16.97
C HIS A 9 3.29 -12.63 17.02
N GLY A 10 4.04 -13.40 16.21
CA GLY A 10 3.87 -14.85 16.11
C GLY A 10 2.77 -15.29 15.13
N GLU A 11 1.93 -14.40 14.65
CA GLU A 11 0.81 -14.65 13.75
C GLU A 11 1.11 -14.21 12.31
N TYR A 12 0.36 -14.74 11.35
CA TYR A 12 0.42 -14.31 9.96
C TYR A 12 -0.70 -13.32 9.66
N THR A 13 -0.30 -12.16 9.13
CA THR A 13 -1.21 -11.18 8.52
C THR A 13 -0.86 -10.99 7.05
N THR A 14 -1.71 -10.30 6.31
CA THR A 14 -1.55 -10.09 4.88
C THR A 14 -1.72 -8.64 4.51
N CYS A 15 -0.89 -8.18 3.60
CA CYS A 15 -0.98 -6.88 2.94
C CYS A 15 -0.71 -7.03 1.44
N SER A 16 -0.85 -5.94 0.74
CA SER A 16 -0.50 -5.79 -0.67
C SER A 16 0.66 -4.81 -0.82
N GLY A 17 1.27 -4.79 -1.99
CA GLY A 17 2.30 -3.83 -2.35
C GLY A 17 2.48 -3.71 -3.84
N THR A 18 3.38 -2.82 -4.26
CA THR A 18 3.73 -2.61 -5.66
C THR A 18 5.24 -2.68 -5.88
N ILE A 19 5.65 -3.24 -7.00
CA ILE A 19 7.05 -3.26 -7.40
C ILE A 19 7.44 -1.86 -7.87
N LEU A 20 8.42 -1.24 -7.22
CA LEU A 20 9.00 0.04 -7.60
C LEU A 20 10.21 -0.12 -8.52
N THR A 21 11.10 -1.05 -8.15
CA THR A 21 12.33 -1.35 -8.88
C THR A 21 12.55 -2.86 -8.93
N GLU A 22 13.67 -3.29 -9.46
CA GLU A 22 14.06 -4.70 -9.46
C GLU A 22 14.16 -5.32 -8.05
N LYS A 23 14.30 -4.50 -7.00
CA LYS A 23 14.48 -4.99 -5.62
C LYS A 23 13.51 -4.39 -4.61
N ASN A 24 12.80 -3.32 -4.96
CA ASN A 24 12.05 -2.56 -3.98
C ASN A 24 10.54 -2.68 -4.21
N ILE A 25 9.82 -2.85 -3.12
CA ILE A 25 8.36 -2.88 -3.04
C ILE A 25 7.92 -1.66 -2.23
N LEU A 26 6.90 -0.97 -2.68
CA LEU A 26 6.19 0.07 -1.93
C LEU A 26 4.96 -0.54 -1.26
N THR A 27 4.74 -0.22 0.01
CA THR A 27 3.59 -0.67 0.81
C THR A 27 3.25 0.35 1.90
N ALA A 28 2.29 0.06 2.75
CA ALA A 28 1.94 0.89 3.91
C ALA A 28 2.85 0.60 5.11
N ALA A 29 3.09 1.62 5.93
CA ALA A 29 3.89 1.49 7.14
C ALA A 29 3.20 0.61 8.20
N HIS A 30 1.89 0.72 8.35
CA HIS A 30 1.11 -0.09 9.31
C HIS A 30 1.14 -1.59 9.01
N CYS A 31 1.49 -2.00 7.77
CA CYS A 31 1.73 -3.41 7.43
C CYS A 31 3.02 -3.93 8.08
N ILE A 32 3.97 -3.03 8.37
CA ILE A 32 5.35 -3.38 8.75
C ILE A 32 5.64 -3.03 10.20
N LYS A 33 4.97 -2.02 10.76
CA LYS A 33 5.17 -1.61 12.14
C LYS A 33 3.83 -1.60 12.86
N GLN A 34 3.70 -2.35 13.95
CA GLN A 34 2.51 -2.45 14.77
C GLN A 34 2.90 -2.46 16.25
N ASN A 35 2.43 -1.47 17.03
CA ASN A 35 2.79 -1.31 18.45
C ASN A 35 4.31 -1.36 18.67
N ASP A 36 5.06 -0.57 17.89
CA ASP A 36 6.52 -0.55 17.87
C ASP A 36 7.21 -1.91 17.60
N THR A 37 6.44 -2.91 17.15
CA THR A 37 6.94 -4.23 16.78
C THR A 37 7.06 -4.35 15.25
N TYR A 38 8.13 -4.98 14.81
CA TYR A 38 8.42 -5.29 13.42
C TYR A 38 8.22 -6.80 13.12
N PRO A 39 7.93 -7.17 11.87
CA PRO A 39 7.73 -8.56 11.49
C PRO A 39 9.04 -9.36 11.60
N THR A 40 8.91 -10.61 11.97
CA THR A 40 10.02 -11.59 11.99
C THR A 40 10.24 -12.23 10.60
N ARG A 41 9.25 -12.16 9.73
CA ARG A 41 9.31 -12.69 8.36
C ARG A 41 8.31 -12.00 7.45
N ILE A 42 8.77 -11.67 6.24
CA ILE A 42 7.91 -11.21 5.14
C ILE A 42 8.25 -12.00 3.89
N VAL A 43 7.22 -12.50 3.20
CA VAL A 43 7.36 -13.13 1.88
C VAL A 43 6.49 -12.37 0.89
N ALA A 44 7.07 -11.94 -0.21
CA ALA A 44 6.41 -11.24 -1.30
C ALA A 44 6.14 -12.22 -2.45
N PHE A 45 4.87 -12.45 -2.78
CA PHE A 45 4.43 -13.28 -3.90
C PHE A 45 4.10 -12.38 -5.09
N TYR A 46 4.52 -12.78 -6.28
CA TYR A 46 4.41 -11.96 -7.49
C TYR A 46 4.27 -12.83 -8.74
N ASN A 47 4.08 -12.21 -9.91
CA ASN A 47 3.97 -12.86 -11.23
C ASN A 47 2.68 -13.68 -11.43
N SER A 48 1.69 -13.55 -10.56
CA SER A 48 0.38 -14.16 -10.70
C SER A 48 -0.72 -13.24 -10.16
N THR A 49 -1.93 -13.40 -10.66
CA THR A 49 -3.14 -12.83 -10.06
C THR A 49 -3.75 -13.75 -8.99
N ASP A 50 -3.34 -15.02 -8.95
CA ASP A 50 -3.65 -15.95 -7.89
C ASP A 50 -2.55 -15.86 -6.81
N LYS A 51 -2.93 -15.45 -5.57
CA LYS A 51 -1.96 -15.28 -4.49
C LYS A 51 -1.28 -16.56 -4.01
N LEU A 52 -1.83 -17.73 -4.36
CA LEU A 52 -1.27 -19.04 -4.02
C LEU A 52 -0.38 -19.61 -5.14
N ASP A 53 -0.33 -18.92 -6.29
CA ASP A 53 0.47 -19.29 -7.45
C ASP A 53 1.46 -18.17 -7.76
N GLY A 54 2.52 -18.50 -8.50
CA GLY A 54 3.55 -17.54 -8.89
C GLY A 54 4.86 -17.71 -8.13
N ALA A 55 5.75 -16.76 -8.37
CA ALA A 55 7.07 -16.71 -7.73
C ALA A 55 7.02 -15.97 -6.39
N SER A 56 7.99 -16.23 -5.52
CA SER A 56 8.10 -15.51 -4.26
C SER A 56 9.54 -15.20 -3.89
N TRP A 57 9.73 -14.07 -3.22
CA TRP A 57 11.00 -13.70 -2.59
C TRP A 57 10.80 -13.35 -1.13
N ARG A 58 11.81 -13.65 -0.31
CA ARG A 58 11.87 -13.13 1.05
C ARG A 58 12.22 -11.64 0.99
N VAL A 59 11.65 -10.87 1.91
CA VAL A 59 12.10 -9.52 2.20
C VAL A 59 13.28 -9.62 3.17
N ASP A 60 14.39 -9.00 2.84
CA ASP A 60 15.60 -8.97 3.66
C ASP A 60 15.80 -7.63 4.38
N ARG A 61 15.21 -6.57 3.87
CA ARG A 61 15.31 -5.22 4.45
C ARG A 61 13.97 -4.47 4.35
N MET A 62 13.75 -3.60 5.32
CA MET A 62 12.57 -2.75 5.37
C MET A 62 12.94 -1.33 5.82
N LYS A 63 12.16 -0.37 5.35
CA LYS A 63 12.23 1.03 5.76
C LYS A 63 10.83 1.57 5.93
N VAL A 64 10.46 1.90 7.16
CA VAL A 64 9.22 2.58 7.52
C VAL A 64 9.50 4.08 7.56
N HIS A 65 8.55 4.91 7.17
CA HIS A 65 8.70 6.36 7.30
C HIS A 65 8.96 6.73 8.76
N PRO A 66 9.98 7.53 9.09
CA PRO A 66 10.37 7.81 10.48
C PRO A 66 9.25 8.46 11.29
N ASP A 67 8.46 9.32 10.65
CA ASP A 67 7.35 10.04 11.28
C ASP A 67 6.00 9.32 11.13
N PHE A 68 6.00 8.01 10.84
CA PHE A 68 4.76 7.24 10.80
C PHE A 68 4.06 7.26 12.16
N ASN A 69 2.81 7.68 12.15
CA ASN A 69 1.99 7.75 13.37
C ASN A 69 0.92 6.64 13.35
N GLU A 70 1.06 5.66 14.22
CA GLU A 70 0.17 4.49 14.31
C GLU A 70 -1.27 4.83 14.74
N LYS A 71 -1.49 6.00 15.36
CA LYS A 71 -2.83 6.40 15.82
C LYS A 71 -3.63 7.12 14.73
N THR A 72 -2.95 7.91 13.91
CA THR A 72 -3.57 8.75 12.89
C THR A 72 -3.34 8.24 11.47
N PHE A 73 -2.49 7.22 11.30
CA PHE A 73 -2.01 6.71 10.02
C PHE A 73 -1.42 7.80 9.09
N VAL A 74 -0.96 8.90 9.67
CA VAL A 74 -0.19 9.91 8.94
C VAL A 74 1.21 9.36 8.66
N ASN A 75 1.74 9.63 7.46
CA ASN A 75 3.01 9.08 6.95
C ASN A 75 3.00 7.53 6.81
N ASP A 76 1.87 6.97 6.44
CA ASP A 76 1.67 5.53 6.29
C ASP A 76 2.27 5.01 4.98
N VAL A 77 3.60 4.97 4.93
CA VAL A 77 4.39 4.51 3.78
C VAL A 77 5.64 3.76 4.23
N ALA A 78 5.94 2.66 3.55
CA ALA A 78 7.12 1.85 3.77
C ALA A 78 7.69 1.30 2.47
N ILE A 79 8.99 1.05 2.45
CA ILE A 79 9.70 0.40 1.35
C ILE A 79 10.29 -0.90 1.88
N LEU A 80 10.10 -1.97 1.12
CA LEU A 80 10.68 -3.28 1.39
C LEU A 80 11.70 -3.61 0.30
N ARG A 81 12.76 -4.31 0.67
CA ARG A 81 13.75 -4.83 -0.26
C ARG A 81 13.72 -6.35 -0.24
N VAL A 82 13.67 -6.96 -1.41
CA VAL A 82 13.71 -8.43 -1.55
C VAL A 82 15.14 -8.93 -1.71
N GLU A 83 15.38 -10.16 -1.28
CA GLU A 83 16.70 -10.82 -1.31
C GLU A 83 17.29 -10.96 -2.72
N ARG A 84 16.44 -11.10 -3.74
CA ARG A 84 16.82 -11.27 -5.15
C ARG A 84 16.02 -10.34 -6.06
N ASN A 85 16.56 -10.01 -7.22
CA ASN A 85 15.90 -9.14 -8.18
C ASN A 85 14.62 -9.79 -8.72
N PHE A 86 13.57 -8.97 -8.87
CA PHE A 86 12.43 -9.32 -9.71
C PHE A 86 12.87 -9.43 -11.17
N VAL A 87 12.47 -10.51 -11.82
CA VAL A 87 12.65 -10.65 -13.27
C VAL A 87 11.46 -10.00 -13.95
N PHE A 88 11.70 -8.91 -14.68
CA PHE A 88 10.65 -8.22 -15.41
C PHE A 88 10.21 -9.00 -16.63
N THR A 89 8.91 -9.20 -16.75
CA THR A 89 8.23 -9.94 -17.82
C THR A 89 6.97 -9.18 -18.24
N LYS A 90 6.18 -9.74 -19.15
CA LYS A 90 4.86 -9.19 -19.47
C LYS A 90 3.92 -9.11 -18.25
N ASN A 91 4.09 -9.99 -17.25
CA ASN A 91 3.25 -10.08 -16.05
C ASN A 91 3.88 -9.42 -14.81
N THR A 92 5.17 -9.10 -14.86
CA THR A 92 5.91 -8.50 -13.73
C THR A 92 6.60 -7.25 -14.21
N ARG A 93 6.10 -6.09 -13.80
CA ARG A 93 6.65 -4.78 -14.18
C ARG A 93 6.60 -3.82 -13.00
N PRO A 94 7.52 -2.86 -12.92
CA PRO A 94 7.41 -1.78 -11.95
C PRO A 94 6.21 -0.88 -12.28
N ILE A 95 5.61 -0.31 -11.23
CA ILE A 95 4.61 0.74 -11.36
C ILE A 95 5.30 2.08 -11.56
N CYS A 96 4.71 2.96 -12.37
CA CYS A 96 5.16 4.34 -12.47
C CYS A 96 4.63 5.17 -11.30
N ILE A 97 5.47 6.05 -10.76
CA ILE A 97 5.10 7.15 -9.87
C ILE A 97 5.44 8.46 -10.57
N SER A 98 4.71 9.54 -10.27
CA SER A 98 5.01 10.87 -10.82
C SER A 98 6.00 11.59 -9.90
N LEU A 99 6.95 12.32 -10.49
CA LEU A 99 7.81 13.24 -9.75
C LEU A 99 7.11 14.56 -9.41
N ASP A 100 6.11 14.92 -10.22
CA ASP A 100 5.29 16.11 -10.03
C ASP A 100 3.95 15.74 -9.37
N PRO A 101 3.33 16.66 -8.62
CA PRO A 101 2.00 16.47 -8.07
C PRO A 101 0.97 16.10 -9.14
N VAL A 102 0.14 15.13 -8.85
CA VAL A 102 -0.93 14.66 -9.76
C VAL A 102 -2.27 15.19 -9.25
N ASP A 103 -2.95 15.99 -10.07
CA ASP A 103 -4.32 16.36 -9.74
C ASP A 103 -5.24 15.14 -9.86
N ILE A 104 -5.73 14.68 -8.72
CA ILE A 104 -6.64 13.53 -8.60
C ILE A 104 -8.03 13.94 -8.09
N LEU A 105 -8.23 15.22 -7.81
CA LEU A 105 -9.48 15.70 -7.21
C LEU A 105 -10.68 15.37 -8.12
N GLN A 106 -11.68 14.71 -7.52
CA GLN A 106 -12.90 14.24 -8.19
C GLN A 106 -12.69 13.27 -9.37
N LYS A 107 -11.44 12.84 -9.61
CA LYS A 107 -11.11 11.79 -10.59
C LYS A 107 -11.35 10.40 -10.02
N HIS A 108 -11.38 9.42 -10.90
CA HIS A 108 -11.46 8.02 -10.50
C HIS A 108 -10.06 7.44 -10.34
N VAL A 109 -9.86 6.72 -9.23
CA VAL A 109 -8.69 5.88 -8.99
C VAL A 109 -9.10 4.41 -8.99
N ARG A 110 -8.24 3.53 -9.50
CA ARG A 110 -8.41 2.09 -9.40
C ARG A 110 -7.62 1.59 -8.22
N VAL A 111 -8.29 0.80 -7.38
CA VAL A 111 -7.67 0.12 -6.25
C VAL A 111 -7.73 -1.37 -6.52
N ALA A 112 -6.64 -2.08 -6.24
CA ALA A 112 -6.56 -3.51 -6.49
C ALA A 112 -5.93 -4.24 -5.31
N GLY A 113 -6.36 -5.47 -5.05
CA GLY A 113 -5.81 -6.32 -4.00
C GLY A 113 -6.47 -7.70 -3.90
N TRP A 114 -6.06 -8.44 -2.90
CA TRP A 114 -6.59 -9.77 -2.55
C TRP A 114 -7.39 -9.73 -1.24
N GLY A 115 -7.80 -8.54 -0.83
CA GLY A 115 -8.56 -8.31 0.38
C GLY A 115 -9.94 -8.96 0.36
N ARG A 116 -10.69 -8.71 1.41
CA ARG A 116 -12.08 -9.18 1.52
C ARG A 116 -12.98 -8.37 0.59
N LEU A 117 -14.05 -8.95 0.10
CA LEU A 117 -15.06 -8.24 -0.70
C LEU A 117 -16.19 -7.66 0.17
N LYS A 118 -16.23 -8.02 1.45
CA LYS A 118 -17.16 -7.51 2.45
C LYS A 118 -16.57 -7.67 3.85
N HIS A 119 -17.01 -6.85 4.76
CA HIS A 119 -16.62 -6.92 6.17
C HIS A 119 -16.81 -8.32 6.73
N LEU A 120 -15.81 -8.86 7.46
CA LEU A 120 -15.76 -10.21 8.01
C LEU A 120 -15.88 -11.35 6.98
N GLY A 121 -15.84 -11.05 5.68
CA GLY A 121 -15.81 -12.08 4.62
C GLY A 121 -14.41 -12.73 4.48
N PRO A 122 -14.28 -13.79 3.68
CA PRO A 122 -12.98 -14.40 3.40
C PRO A 122 -12.12 -13.49 2.49
N SER A 123 -10.79 -13.52 2.68
CA SER A 123 -9.87 -12.92 1.73
C SER A 123 -9.91 -13.64 0.38
N GLN A 124 -9.70 -12.91 -0.70
CA GLN A 124 -9.81 -13.45 -2.04
C GLN A 124 -8.53 -14.18 -2.46
N ARG A 125 -8.66 -15.27 -3.20
CA ARG A 125 -7.54 -15.97 -3.82
C ARG A 125 -7.07 -15.24 -5.08
N LEU A 126 -8.00 -14.78 -5.90
CA LEU A 126 -7.73 -14.03 -7.12
C LEU A 126 -7.66 -12.53 -6.86
N LEU A 127 -6.87 -11.82 -7.66
CA LEU A 127 -6.75 -10.37 -7.62
C LEU A 127 -8.04 -9.72 -8.12
N TYR A 128 -8.62 -8.84 -7.31
CA TYR A 128 -9.76 -7.99 -7.68
C TYR A 128 -9.33 -6.55 -7.80
N PHE A 129 -10.13 -5.75 -8.50
CA PHE A 129 -9.97 -4.31 -8.53
C PHE A 129 -11.33 -3.62 -8.55
N THR A 130 -11.35 -2.39 -8.08
CA THR A 130 -12.52 -1.51 -8.13
C THR A 130 -12.12 -0.10 -8.53
N SER A 131 -13.10 0.71 -8.94
CA SER A 131 -12.92 2.11 -9.29
C SER A 131 -13.64 2.99 -8.26
N LEU A 132 -12.91 3.89 -7.63
CA LEU A 132 -13.38 4.78 -6.59
C LEU A 132 -13.21 6.22 -7.02
N ARG A 133 -14.12 7.11 -6.62
CA ARG A 133 -14.02 8.55 -6.86
C ARG A 133 -13.29 9.22 -5.71
N VAL A 134 -12.26 9.99 -6.01
CA VAL A 134 -11.56 10.82 -5.02
C VAL A 134 -12.49 11.92 -4.55
N MET A 135 -12.65 12.01 -3.24
CA MET A 135 -13.56 12.96 -2.62
C MET A 135 -12.89 14.31 -2.37
N PRO A 136 -13.65 15.40 -2.33
CA PRO A 136 -13.12 16.70 -1.90
C PRO A 136 -12.56 16.63 -0.46
N ASP A 137 -11.49 17.37 -0.20
CA ASP A 137 -10.86 17.44 1.14
C ASP A 137 -11.85 17.79 2.24
N SER A 138 -12.85 18.65 1.93
CA SER A 138 -13.90 19.02 2.88
C SER A 138 -14.75 17.82 3.35
N VAL A 139 -14.95 16.83 2.49
CA VAL A 139 -15.65 15.57 2.83
C VAL A 139 -14.76 14.71 3.73
N CYS A 140 -13.49 14.52 3.35
CA CYS A 140 -12.52 13.76 4.12
C CYS A 140 -12.31 14.37 5.52
N MET A 141 -12.15 15.69 5.60
CA MET A 141 -12.00 16.42 6.86
C MET A 141 -13.21 16.27 7.78
N ARG A 142 -14.44 16.32 7.24
CA ARG A 142 -15.65 16.10 8.05
C ARG A 142 -15.72 14.69 8.66
N LYS A 143 -15.27 13.70 7.90
CA LYS A 143 -15.36 12.29 8.32
C LYS A 143 -14.20 11.89 9.25
N PHE A 144 -12.99 12.35 8.95
CA PHE A 144 -11.76 11.86 9.58
C PHE A 144 -10.92 12.93 10.27
N GLY A 145 -11.31 14.22 10.23
CA GLY A 145 -10.51 15.30 10.81
C GLY A 145 -10.27 15.13 12.31
N VAL A 146 -11.28 14.67 13.06
CA VAL A 146 -11.16 14.38 14.50
C VAL A 146 -10.22 13.19 14.79
N HIS A 147 -9.95 12.35 13.79
CA HIS A 147 -9.02 11.22 13.87
C HIS A 147 -7.61 11.56 13.34
N GLY A 148 -7.34 12.85 13.08
CA GLY A 148 -6.02 13.31 12.64
C GLY A 148 -5.76 13.21 11.14
N PHE A 149 -6.80 13.15 10.30
CA PHE A 149 -6.64 13.19 8.84
C PHE A 149 -5.87 14.45 8.40
N ASN A 150 -4.83 14.23 7.58
CA ASN A 150 -3.99 15.30 7.03
C ASN A 150 -4.14 15.36 5.50
N LYS A 151 -4.84 16.38 5.00
CA LYS A 151 -5.15 16.56 3.58
C LYS A 151 -3.93 16.72 2.66
N THR A 152 -2.77 17.11 3.21
CA THR A 152 -1.53 17.24 2.43
C THR A 152 -0.82 15.91 2.24
N LEU A 153 -1.06 14.94 3.14
CA LEU A 153 -0.41 13.63 3.17
C LEU A 153 -1.36 12.47 2.86
N GLN A 154 -2.67 12.75 2.86
CA GLN A 154 -3.72 11.75 2.67
C GLN A 154 -4.82 12.30 1.74
N PHE A 155 -5.53 11.39 1.10
CA PHE A 155 -6.80 11.69 0.43
C PHE A 155 -7.81 10.59 0.76
N CYS A 156 -9.08 10.84 0.55
CA CYS A 156 -10.09 9.80 0.67
C CYS A 156 -10.83 9.56 -0.65
N ALA A 157 -11.25 8.33 -0.89
CA ALA A 157 -11.99 7.94 -2.07
C ALA A 157 -13.16 7.02 -1.70
N TYR A 158 -14.23 7.07 -2.51
CA TYR A 158 -15.47 6.37 -2.25
C TYR A 158 -16.03 5.73 -3.51
N GLY A 159 -16.67 4.57 -3.36
CA GLY A 159 -17.50 3.93 -4.36
C GLY A 159 -18.82 3.48 -3.74
N ASP A 160 -19.92 3.70 -4.44
CA ASP A 160 -21.27 3.47 -3.90
C ASP A 160 -21.52 2.05 -3.38
N THR A 161 -20.87 1.06 -3.96
CA THR A 161 -21.08 -0.38 -3.64
C THR A 161 -19.77 -1.14 -3.48
N THR A 162 -18.64 -0.45 -3.59
CA THR A 162 -17.32 -1.07 -3.61
C THR A 162 -16.30 -0.21 -2.86
N ASP A 163 -15.33 -0.85 -2.21
CA ASP A 163 -14.27 -0.19 -1.47
C ASP A 163 -13.03 -1.07 -1.44
N ALA A 164 -11.91 -0.51 -0.94
CA ALA A 164 -10.80 -1.31 -0.43
C ALA A 164 -11.20 -1.92 0.92
N CYS A 165 -10.74 -3.13 1.18
CA CYS A 165 -11.09 -3.85 2.39
C CYS A 165 -9.86 -4.48 3.04
N GLU A 166 -10.03 -5.14 4.19
CA GLU A 166 -8.96 -5.83 4.90
C GLU A 166 -8.20 -6.79 3.97
N GLY A 167 -6.87 -6.62 3.90
CA GLY A 167 -5.97 -7.35 3.00
C GLY A 167 -5.58 -6.58 1.74
N ASP A 168 -6.24 -5.45 1.41
CA ASP A 168 -5.83 -4.54 0.34
C ASP A 168 -4.81 -3.50 0.84
N SER A 169 -4.65 -3.37 2.16
CA SER A 169 -3.67 -2.50 2.84
C SER A 169 -2.30 -2.53 2.17
N GLY A 170 -1.72 -1.37 1.92
CA GLY A 170 -0.44 -1.25 1.21
C GLY A 170 -0.52 -1.39 -0.31
N GLY A 171 -1.67 -1.79 -0.84
CA GLY A 171 -1.95 -1.86 -2.27
C GLY A 171 -2.07 -0.48 -2.92
N PRO A 172 -2.07 -0.41 -4.26
CA PRO A 172 -2.05 0.84 -4.99
C PRO A 172 -3.44 1.45 -5.18
N ALA A 173 -3.52 2.78 -5.08
CA ALA A 173 -4.50 3.58 -5.79
C ALA A 173 -3.85 4.12 -7.07
N ILE A 174 -4.44 3.78 -8.23
CA ILE A 174 -3.86 4.02 -9.56
C ILE A 174 -4.77 5.00 -10.33
N ALA A 175 -4.19 6.08 -10.82
CA ALA A 175 -4.86 7.01 -11.72
C ALA A 175 -4.33 6.86 -13.15
N ARG A 176 -5.15 7.26 -14.12
CA ARG A 176 -4.74 7.36 -15.51
C ARG A 176 -4.26 8.79 -15.79
N ALA A 177 -3.00 8.92 -16.19
CA ALA A 177 -2.45 10.19 -16.62
C ALA A 177 -2.95 10.59 -18.02
N ASP A 178 -2.79 11.87 -18.39
CA ASP A 178 -3.23 12.41 -19.68
C ASP A 178 -2.57 11.72 -20.88
N ASN A 179 -1.32 11.26 -20.72
CA ASN A 179 -0.59 10.45 -21.71
C ASN A 179 -1.04 8.97 -21.76
N LYS A 180 -2.20 8.65 -21.17
CA LYS A 180 -2.80 7.31 -21.07
C LYS A 180 -2.01 6.28 -20.25
N ARG A 181 -0.91 6.67 -19.60
CA ARG A 181 -0.19 5.79 -18.67
C ARG A 181 -0.92 5.70 -17.34
N PHE A 182 -0.70 4.59 -16.64
CA PHE A 182 -1.18 4.42 -15.29
C PHE A 182 -0.07 4.79 -14.31
N LEU A 183 -0.43 5.63 -13.32
CA LEU A 183 0.46 6.09 -12.27
C LEU A 183 -0.12 5.65 -10.92
N GLN A 184 0.72 5.20 -10.02
CA GLN A 184 0.32 5.06 -8.63
C GLN A 184 0.31 6.44 -7.99
N VAL A 185 -0.84 6.82 -7.44
CA VAL A 185 -1.08 8.14 -6.82
C VAL A 185 -1.34 8.02 -5.32
N GLY A 186 -1.58 6.79 -4.84
CA GLY A 186 -1.80 6.54 -3.42
C GLY A 186 -1.51 5.11 -3.01
N ILE A 187 -1.55 4.90 -1.69
CA ILE A 187 -1.40 3.61 -1.02
C ILE A 187 -2.63 3.40 -0.14
N VAL A 188 -3.26 2.23 -0.21
CA VAL A 188 -4.37 1.86 0.68
C VAL A 188 -3.88 1.91 2.13
N SER A 189 -4.49 2.77 2.94
CA SER A 189 -4.09 2.99 4.33
C SER A 189 -5.12 2.46 5.31
N TYR A 190 -6.25 3.12 5.49
CA TYR A 190 -7.28 2.68 6.41
C TYR A 190 -8.69 3.07 5.94
N GLY A 191 -9.69 2.46 6.57
CA GLY A 191 -11.10 2.77 6.40
C GLY A 191 -11.90 2.21 7.56
N THR A 192 -13.17 2.58 7.67
CA THR A 192 -14.10 2.00 8.63
C THR A 192 -15.05 1.08 7.87
N GLY A 193 -15.00 -0.22 8.17
CA GLY A 193 -15.77 -1.23 7.42
C GLY A 193 -15.23 -1.48 6.00
N CYS A 194 -16.07 -2.05 5.15
CA CYS A 194 -15.73 -2.33 3.75
C CYS A 194 -16.98 -2.02 2.91
N ALA A 195 -16.94 -0.96 2.14
CA ALA A 195 -18.07 -0.42 1.36
C ALA A 195 -19.26 0.01 2.24
N ASP A 196 -19.00 0.48 3.45
CA ASP A 196 -20.03 1.04 4.29
C ASP A 196 -20.56 2.34 3.67
N LYS A 197 -21.90 2.48 3.68
CA LYS A 197 -22.56 3.61 3.04
C LYS A 197 -22.03 4.94 3.58
N ASP A 198 -21.65 5.82 2.66
CA ASP A 198 -21.17 7.19 2.95
C ASP A 198 -19.85 7.25 3.76
N ILE A 199 -19.09 6.16 3.85
CA ILE A 199 -17.80 6.13 4.52
C ILE A 199 -16.70 5.85 3.49
N PRO A 200 -15.88 6.86 3.11
CA PRO A 200 -14.79 6.66 2.17
C PRO A 200 -13.60 5.95 2.84
N GLY A 201 -12.81 5.22 2.04
CA GLY A 201 -11.49 4.76 2.44
C GLY A 201 -10.46 5.89 2.40
N VAL A 202 -9.41 5.79 3.24
CA VAL A 202 -8.31 6.75 3.30
C VAL A 202 -7.04 6.14 2.71
N TYR A 203 -6.33 6.95 1.96
CA TYR A 203 -5.14 6.59 1.18
C TYR A 203 -4.00 7.54 1.51
N THR A 204 -2.79 7.04 1.62
CA THR A 204 -1.58 7.88 1.64
C THR A 204 -1.42 8.54 0.28
N ARG A 205 -1.25 9.86 0.24
CA ARG A 205 -1.02 10.65 -0.97
C ARG A 205 0.43 10.49 -1.43
N LEU A 206 0.65 9.78 -2.52
CA LEU A 206 2.00 9.34 -2.89
C LEU A 206 2.94 10.47 -3.32
N ASP A 207 2.43 11.51 -3.99
CA ASP A 207 3.22 12.66 -4.44
C ASP A 207 3.91 13.42 -3.29
N ALA A 208 3.32 13.40 -2.09
CA ALA A 208 3.94 13.96 -0.89
C ALA A 208 5.19 13.20 -0.42
N PHE A 209 5.36 11.95 -0.83
CA PHE A 209 6.43 11.06 -0.35
C PHE A 209 7.49 10.73 -1.42
N VAL A 210 7.36 11.27 -2.63
CA VAL A 210 8.30 10.99 -3.72
C VAL A 210 9.75 11.31 -3.34
N PRO A 211 10.08 12.46 -2.71
CA PRO A 211 11.45 12.74 -2.28
C PRO A 211 11.99 11.68 -1.32
N TRP A 212 11.19 11.30 -0.30
CA TRP A 212 11.57 10.27 0.67
C TRP A 212 11.74 8.90 0.01
N ILE A 213 10.85 8.54 -0.93
CA ILE A 213 10.94 7.28 -1.68
C ILE A 213 12.25 7.23 -2.48
N LEU A 214 12.56 8.27 -3.24
CA LEU A 214 13.76 8.32 -4.07
C LEU A 214 15.03 8.25 -3.22
N GLU A 215 15.10 9.01 -2.13
CA GLU A 215 16.23 8.97 -1.21
C GLU A 215 16.46 7.55 -0.68
N ASN A 216 15.40 6.87 -0.25
CA ASN A 216 15.53 5.56 0.38
C ASN A 216 15.71 4.42 -0.62
N VAL A 217 15.21 4.54 -1.84
CA VAL A 217 15.48 3.56 -2.91
C VAL A 217 16.93 3.66 -3.40
N LEU A 218 17.50 4.85 -3.48
CA LEU A 218 18.84 5.09 -4.02
C LEU A 218 19.94 4.99 -2.95
N TYR A 219 19.73 5.58 -1.77
CA TYR A 219 20.77 5.80 -0.77
C TYR A 219 20.41 5.39 0.66
N GLY A 220 19.20 4.88 0.89
CA GLY A 220 18.65 4.67 2.24
C GLY A 220 19.44 3.70 3.10
N THR A 221 19.53 4.02 4.40
CA THR A 221 19.88 3.05 5.44
C THR A 221 18.70 2.15 5.72
N TRP A 222 18.90 0.84 5.79
CA TRP A 222 17.84 -0.16 5.88
C TRP A 222 17.86 -0.91 7.21
N LEU A 223 16.70 -1.18 7.76
CA LEU A 223 16.55 -2.20 8.79
C LEU A 223 16.68 -3.58 8.13
N ILE A 224 17.62 -4.39 8.64
CA ILE A 224 17.85 -5.74 8.13
C ILE A 224 16.93 -6.71 8.87
N LEU A 225 16.19 -7.51 8.11
CA LEU A 225 15.36 -8.59 8.64
C LEU A 225 16.19 -9.86 8.70
N TYR A 226 16.62 -10.25 9.91
CA TYR A 226 17.35 -11.49 10.10
C TYR A 226 16.38 -12.68 10.23
N PRO A 227 16.80 -13.89 9.82
CA PRO A 227 15.97 -15.09 9.95
C PRO A 227 15.57 -15.41 11.39
N THR A 228 16.31 -14.91 12.37
CA THR A 228 16.08 -15.08 13.82
C THR A 228 15.12 -14.05 14.40
N GLY A 229 14.67 -13.05 13.63
CA GLY A 229 13.83 -11.96 14.13
C GLY A 229 14.58 -10.87 14.92
N GLU A 230 15.92 -10.91 14.93
CA GLU A 230 16.76 -9.86 15.53
C GLU A 230 17.01 -8.74 14.51
N PHE A 231 17.06 -7.49 15.01
CA PHE A 231 17.37 -6.30 14.22
C PHE A 231 18.76 -5.78 14.62
N LYS A 232 19.54 -5.34 13.64
CA LYS A 232 20.74 -4.53 13.81
C LYS A 232 20.69 -3.30 12.94
#